data_9b98739a6bbb919e8768674a53d0d263
#
_entry.id   9b98739a6bbb919e8768674a53d0d263
#
_cell.length_a   1.000
_cell.length_b   1.000
_cell.length_c   1.000
_cell.angle_alpha   90.00
_cell.angle_beta   90.00
_cell.angle_gamma   90.00
#
_symmetry.space_group_name_H-M   'P 1'
#
loop_
_entity.id
_entity.type
_entity.pdbx_description
1 polymer ?
#
loop_
_entity_poly.entity_id
_entity_poly.type
_entity_poly.pdbx_seq_one_letter_code
_entity_poly.pdbx_strand_id
1 'polypeptide(L)'
;YSFIISNIQRKEQDYDLKITADGEPVGMDRKQSESITIPAKDSFRFLSAERISQPENGIQIVFSDPVSDTQDLKGLIEIPEIPSYIFQITDNKVNVYFEAGHLSKLTLKIHEGVKNNQGKALGGSHSISFGELNLKPQVEISSAGAIIPDSKNLVIPFRAVSLYAVDLRVIRIFENNVLMFMQNNSLSSANELRRSGRLVYKKTLFLGKDPSKDLHKWENYSIDLAGLIHQEPGAIYRVILSFKQEYSAYPCGSGENPKMQFSEETESLTKVKSDILSEEDEAVWDKPETYYYFSGNEKADWSQYRWDERDNPCHPSYYMTSDRIAACNVLASNIGMIVKRNSMNKL
;
A
#
# COMPACT_ATOMS: atom_id res chain seq x y z
N TYR A 1 11.71 -7.80 13.99
CA TYR A 1 12.36 -9.12 13.85
C TYR A 1 11.30 -10.20 14.07
N SER A 2 11.33 -11.25 13.27
CA SER A 2 10.47 -12.45 13.42
C SER A 2 11.34 -13.63 13.78
N PHE A 3 10.81 -14.55 14.57
CA PHE A 3 11.45 -15.82 14.88
C PHE A 3 10.43 -16.95 14.81
N ILE A 4 10.90 -18.15 14.54
CA ILE A 4 10.06 -19.35 14.45
C ILE A 4 10.49 -20.30 15.56
N ILE A 5 9.53 -20.74 16.34
CA ILE A 5 9.74 -21.82 17.31
C ILE A 5 9.30 -23.13 16.65
N SER A 6 10.24 -24.02 16.42
CA SER A 6 9.97 -25.33 15.82
C SER A 6 9.98 -26.45 16.89
N ASN A 7 9.48 -27.63 16.50
CA ASN A 7 9.46 -28.83 17.34
C ASN A 7 8.62 -28.72 18.64
N ILE A 8 7.57 -27.90 18.65
CA ILE A 8 6.62 -27.85 19.75
C ILE A 8 5.82 -29.17 19.74
N GLN A 9 5.97 -29.97 20.80
CA GLN A 9 5.20 -31.23 20.97
C GLN A 9 3.95 -30.96 21.77
N ARG A 10 2.79 -31.30 21.23
CA ARG A 10 1.51 -31.23 21.97
C ARG A 10 1.44 -32.36 22.97
N LYS A 11 0.94 -32.04 24.16
CA LYS A 11 0.75 -32.99 25.28
C LYS A 11 -0.68 -33.49 25.32
N GLU A 12 -0.98 -34.39 26.24
CA GLU A 12 -2.34 -34.88 26.50
C GLU A 12 -3.26 -33.83 27.12
N GLN A 13 -2.68 -32.77 27.69
CA GLN A 13 -3.40 -31.63 28.26
C GLN A 13 -2.85 -30.34 27.69
N ASP A 14 -3.68 -29.30 27.70
CA ASP A 14 -3.27 -27.95 27.34
C ASP A 14 -2.11 -27.48 28.24
N TYR A 15 -1.18 -26.73 27.69
CA TYR A 15 -0.11 -26.11 28.49
C TYR A 15 0.29 -24.78 27.90
N ASP A 16 0.82 -23.89 28.73
CA ASP A 16 1.26 -22.58 28.31
C ASP A 16 2.76 -22.59 27.97
N LEU A 17 3.07 -22.12 26.78
CA LEU A 17 4.42 -21.80 26.34
C LEU A 17 4.69 -20.33 26.64
N LYS A 18 5.54 -20.08 27.65
CA LYS A 18 5.95 -18.73 28.02
C LYS A 18 7.17 -18.30 27.21
N ILE A 19 7.03 -17.21 26.47
CA ILE A 19 8.11 -16.58 25.71
C ILE A 19 8.49 -15.32 26.46
N THR A 20 9.79 -15.16 26.76
CA THR A 20 10.31 -13.97 27.46
C THR A 20 11.38 -13.33 26.60
N ALA A 21 11.19 -12.07 26.24
CA ALA A 21 12.20 -11.21 25.64
C ALA A 21 12.94 -10.47 26.77
N ASP A 22 14.24 -10.64 26.82
CA ASP A 22 15.12 -9.97 27.78
C ASP A 22 15.97 -8.92 27.05
N GLY A 23 15.83 -7.65 27.45
CA GLY A 23 16.58 -6.53 26.87
C GLY A 23 17.94 -6.31 27.50
N GLU A 24 18.26 -6.96 28.63
CA GLU A 24 19.53 -6.76 29.35
C GLU A 24 20.77 -7.01 28.48
N PRO A 25 20.85 -8.04 27.59
CA PRO A 25 22.00 -8.27 26.72
C PRO A 25 22.27 -7.14 25.71
N VAL A 26 21.28 -6.29 25.45
CA VAL A 26 21.39 -5.15 24.53
C VAL A 26 21.32 -3.79 25.24
N GLY A 27 21.51 -3.80 26.59
CA GLY A 27 21.56 -2.58 27.40
C GLY A 27 20.19 -1.95 27.70
N MET A 28 19.09 -2.69 27.51
CA MET A 28 17.75 -2.23 27.86
C MET A 28 17.26 -2.92 29.14
N ASP A 29 16.94 -2.15 30.16
CA ASP A 29 16.36 -2.65 31.41
C ASP A 29 14.85 -2.89 31.26
N ARG A 30 14.51 -3.86 30.38
CA ARG A 30 13.12 -4.24 30.12
C ARG A 30 12.99 -5.73 29.79
N LYS A 31 12.12 -6.40 30.54
CA LYS A 31 11.68 -7.78 30.25
C LYS A 31 10.21 -7.78 29.86
N GLN A 32 9.88 -8.45 28.77
CA GLN A 32 8.51 -8.65 28.34
C GLN A 32 8.25 -10.15 28.17
N SER A 33 7.13 -10.64 28.72
CA SER A 33 6.75 -12.04 28.59
C SER A 33 5.37 -12.16 28.01
N GLU A 34 5.20 -13.12 27.11
CA GLU A 34 3.90 -13.53 26.56
C GLU A 34 3.72 -15.03 26.76
N SER A 35 2.47 -15.44 27.00
CA SER A 35 2.11 -16.87 27.13
C SER A 35 1.16 -17.25 25.99
N ILE A 36 1.50 -18.34 25.31
CA ILE A 36 0.69 -18.92 24.23
C ILE A 36 0.23 -20.29 24.70
N THR A 37 -1.07 -20.51 24.77
CA THR A 37 -1.63 -21.82 25.12
C THR A 37 -1.50 -22.79 23.96
N ILE A 38 -0.77 -23.89 24.17
CA ILE A 38 -0.63 -24.98 23.21
C ILE A 38 -1.75 -26.00 23.50
N PRO A 39 -2.68 -26.22 22.54
CA PRO A 39 -3.80 -27.15 22.75
C PRO A 39 -3.35 -28.61 22.92
N ALA A 40 -4.11 -29.38 23.68
CA ALA A 40 -3.90 -30.83 23.85
C ALA A 40 -3.95 -31.53 22.47
N LYS A 41 -3.24 -32.69 22.38
CA LYS A 41 -3.15 -33.54 21.18
C LYS A 41 -4.51 -33.85 20.56
N ASP A 42 -5.47 -34.15 21.42
CA ASP A 42 -6.81 -34.58 21.02
C ASP A 42 -7.84 -33.45 21.02
N SER A 43 -7.41 -32.20 20.80
CA SER A 43 -8.33 -31.10 20.79
C SER A 43 -8.15 -30.29 19.49
N PHE A 44 -9.21 -30.27 18.68
CA PHE A 44 -9.27 -29.39 17.52
C PHE A 44 -9.86 -28.05 17.93
N ARG A 45 -9.10 -26.97 17.78
CA ARG A 45 -9.46 -25.63 18.26
C ARG A 45 -9.21 -24.54 17.24
N PHE A 46 -10.02 -23.51 17.32
CA PHE A 46 -9.75 -22.20 16.73
C PHE A 46 -8.62 -21.53 17.51
N LEU A 47 -7.62 -20.96 16.80
CA LEU A 47 -6.49 -20.26 17.41
C LEU A 47 -6.58 -18.75 17.21
N SER A 48 -6.77 -18.31 15.97
CA SER A 48 -6.85 -16.89 15.64
C SER A 48 -7.60 -16.66 14.32
N ALA A 49 -8.09 -15.44 14.15
CA ALA A 49 -8.55 -14.95 12.87
C ALA A 49 -8.06 -13.51 12.69
N GLU A 50 -7.54 -13.22 11.51
CA GLU A 50 -7.03 -11.90 11.15
C GLU A 50 -7.49 -11.51 9.76
N ARG A 51 -7.63 -10.21 9.52
CA ARG A 51 -7.92 -9.70 8.18
C ARG A 51 -6.66 -9.74 7.34
N ILE A 52 -6.84 -10.11 6.08
CA ILE A 52 -5.80 -10.06 5.04
C ILE A 52 -6.27 -9.12 3.92
N SER A 53 -5.33 -8.37 3.35
CA SER A 53 -5.58 -7.41 2.25
C SER A 53 -4.78 -7.75 0.99
N GLN A 54 -3.92 -8.75 1.05
CA GLN A 54 -3.10 -9.22 -0.07
C GLN A 54 -3.07 -10.76 -0.09
N PRO A 55 -3.13 -11.40 -1.27
CA PRO A 55 -3.32 -10.81 -2.61
C PRO A 55 -4.74 -10.25 -2.84
N GLU A 56 -5.71 -10.66 -2.05
CA GLU A 56 -7.10 -10.24 -2.09
C GLU A 56 -7.61 -9.93 -0.68
N ASN A 57 -8.69 -9.15 -0.58
CA ASN A 57 -9.31 -8.87 0.70
C ASN A 57 -9.96 -10.14 1.27
N GLY A 58 -9.73 -10.39 2.55
CA GLY A 58 -10.27 -11.59 3.17
C GLY A 58 -10.04 -11.65 4.66
N ILE A 59 -10.35 -12.83 5.22
CA ILE A 59 -10.05 -13.21 6.59
C ILE A 59 -9.28 -14.52 6.55
N GLN A 60 -8.11 -14.57 7.18
CA GLN A 60 -7.39 -15.80 7.45
C GLN A 60 -7.77 -16.32 8.83
N ILE A 61 -8.22 -17.55 8.88
CA ILE A 61 -8.58 -18.29 10.10
C ILE A 61 -7.52 -19.36 10.33
N VAL A 62 -6.99 -19.43 11.54
CA VAL A 62 -5.96 -20.42 11.91
C VAL A 62 -6.53 -21.38 12.96
N PHE A 63 -6.38 -22.65 12.70
CA PHE A 63 -6.79 -23.74 13.61
C PHE A 63 -5.58 -24.48 14.18
N SER A 64 -5.82 -25.30 15.20
CA SER A 64 -4.77 -26.10 15.84
C SER A 64 -4.30 -27.29 15.01
N ASP A 65 -5.12 -27.75 14.06
CA ASP A 65 -4.88 -28.94 13.22
C ASP A 65 -5.31 -28.64 11.78
N PRO A 66 -4.78 -29.40 10.80
CA PRO A 66 -5.20 -29.28 9.40
C PRO A 66 -6.70 -29.48 9.23
N VAL A 67 -7.35 -28.55 8.52
CA VAL A 67 -8.78 -28.60 8.24
C VAL A 67 -9.06 -29.60 7.12
N SER A 68 -10.18 -30.33 7.19
CA SER A 68 -10.59 -31.25 6.13
C SER A 68 -10.86 -30.47 4.82
N ASP A 69 -10.12 -30.77 3.78
CA ASP A 69 -10.24 -30.18 2.43
C ASP A 69 -11.48 -30.67 1.66
N THR A 70 -12.07 -31.78 2.11
CA THR A 70 -13.28 -32.35 1.52
C THR A 70 -14.57 -31.80 2.11
N GLN A 71 -14.49 -30.95 3.13
CA GLN A 71 -15.64 -30.39 3.81
C GLN A 71 -16.14 -29.13 3.10
N ASP A 72 -17.46 -29.05 2.84
CA ASP A 72 -18.08 -27.79 2.48
C ASP A 72 -18.20 -26.89 3.71
N LEU A 73 -17.52 -25.75 3.67
CA LEU A 73 -17.49 -24.77 4.75
C LEU A 73 -18.67 -23.78 4.71
N LYS A 74 -19.51 -23.81 3.68
CA LYS A 74 -20.71 -22.98 3.62
C LYS A 74 -21.66 -23.32 4.76
N GLY A 75 -22.11 -22.30 5.49
CA GLY A 75 -22.95 -22.48 6.68
C GLY A 75 -22.20 -22.96 7.92
N LEU A 76 -20.92 -23.33 7.81
CA LEU A 76 -20.04 -23.62 8.94
C LEU A 76 -19.13 -22.45 9.30
N ILE A 77 -18.78 -21.66 8.29
CA ILE A 77 -18.08 -20.39 8.46
C ILE A 77 -18.91 -19.34 7.72
N GLU A 78 -19.34 -18.33 8.45
CA GLU A 78 -20.27 -17.32 7.95
C GLU A 78 -19.75 -15.92 8.23
N ILE A 79 -19.98 -15.02 7.26
CA ILE A 79 -19.82 -13.58 7.40
C ILE A 79 -21.14 -12.94 6.99
N PRO A 80 -22.06 -12.69 7.92
CA PRO A 80 -23.44 -12.26 7.60
C PRO A 80 -23.52 -10.98 6.78
N GLU A 81 -22.52 -10.11 6.89
CA GLU A 81 -22.46 -8.83 6.18
C GLU A 81 -22.00 -8.98 4.71
N ILE A 82 -21.50 -10.15 4.32
CA ILE A 82 -20.97 -10.44 2.99
C ILE A 82 -21.86 -11.42 2.26
N PRO A 83 -22.46 -11.04 1.12
CA PRO A 83 -23.39 -11.92 0.38
C PRO A 83 -22.69 -13.08 -0.35
N SER A 84 -21.42 -12.92 -0.70
CA SER A 84 -20.65 -13.93 -1.44
C SER A 84 -19.19 -13.91 -1.04
N TYR A 85 -18.63 -15.09 -0.76
CA TYR A 85 -17.22 -15.29 -0.44
C TYR A 85 -16.76 -16.67 -0.89
N ILE A 86 -15.43 -16.82 -1.04
CA ILE A 86 -14.77 -18.04 -1.51
C ILE A 86 -13.84 -18.54 -0.42
N PHE A 87 -13.82 -19.86 -0.20
CA PHE A 87 -12.92 -20.50 0.75
C PHE A 87 -11.70 -21.07 0.05
N GLN A 88 -10.55 -20.91 0.68
CA GLN A 88 -9.30 -21.60 0.33
C GLN A 88 -8.75 -22.25 1.59
N ILE A 89 -8.67 -23.57 1.58
CA ILE A 89 -8.10 -24.36 2.70
C ILE A 89 -6.64 -24.65 2.36
N THR A 90 -5.74 -24.36 3.29
CA THR A 90 -4.31 -24.65 3.18
C THR A 90 -3.82 -25.12 4.54
N ASP A 91 -3.68 -26.42 4.69
CA ASP A 91 -3.28 -27.07 5.95
C ASP A 91 -4.20 -26.67 7.12
N ASN A 92 -3.70 -26.01 8.15
CA ASN A 92 -4.46 -25.55 9.30
C ASN A 92 -5.05 -24.13 9.15
N LYS A 93 -5.01 -23.56 7.93
CA LYS A 93 -5.50 -22.23 7.62
C LYS A 93 -6.68 -22.28 6.65
N VAL A 94 -7.69 -21.48 6.94
CA VAL A 94 -8.80 -21.21 6.02
C VAL A 94 -8.79 -19.73 5.68
N ASN A 95 -8.55 -19.41 4.42
CA ASN A 95 -8.70 -18.06 3.91
C ASN A 95 -10.11 -17.90 3.33
N VAL A 96 -10.81 -16.87 3.76
CA VAL A 96 -12.13 -16.49 3.26
C VAL A 96 -11.97 -15.20 2.46
N TYR A 97 -12.04 -15.28 1.14
CA TYR A 97 -11.90 -14.13 0.24
C TYR A 97 -13.24 -13.58 -0.16
N PHE A 98 -13.37 -12.27 -0.22
CA PHE A 98 -14.58 -11.57 -0.60
C PHE A 98 -14.28 -10.21 -1.23
N GLU A 99 -15.18 -9.75 -2.08
CA GLU A 99 -15.16 -8.37 -2.55
C GLU A 99 -15.56 -7.45 -1.41
N ALA A 100 -14.59 -6.74 -0.85
CA ALA A 100 -14.85 -5.79 0.21
C ALA A 100 -15.50 -4.52 -0.38
N GLY A 101 -16.80 -4.38 -0.16
CA GLY A 101 -17.45 -3.08 -0.12
C GLY A 101 -17.02 -2.29 1.11
N HIS A 102 -17.58 -1.10 1.29
CA HIS A 102 -17.41 -0.28 2.50
C HIS A 102 -18.11 -0.96 3.67
N LEU A 103 -17.39 -1.87 4.35
CA LEU A 103 -17.92 -2.60 5.49
C LEU A 103 -17.28 -2.08 6.76
N SER A 104 -18.05 -1.28 7.49
CA SER A 104 -17.64 -0.70 8.77
C SER A 104 -17.38 -1.74 9.85
N LYS A 105 -18.07 -2.87 9.79
CA LYS A 105 -17.92 -3.96 10.75
C LYS A 105 -18.17 -5.29 10.07
N LEU A 106 -17.31 -6.29 10.35
CA LEU A 106 -17.49 -7.67 9.93
C LEU A 106 -17.60 -8.56 11.14
N THR A 107 -18.48 -9.53 11.08
CA THR A 107 -18.63 -10.57 12.10
C THR A 107 -18.36 -11.93 11.46
N LEU A 108 -17.26 -12.56 11.83
CA LEU A 108 -16.96 -13.94 11.45
C LEU A 108 -17.61 -14.87 12.47
N LYS A 109 -18.43 -15.79 12.00
CA LYS A 109 -19.00 -16.87 12.82
C LYS A 109 -18.41 -18.19 12.36
N ILE A 110 -17.90 -18.99 13.29
CA ILE A 110 -17.34 -20.31 13.06
C ILE A 110 -18.13 -21.29 13.91
N HIS A 111 -18.80 -22.24 13.27
CA HIS A 111 -19.64 -23.21 13.93
C HIS A 111 -18.85 -24.48 14.31
N GLU A 112 -19.27 -25.16 15.36
CA GLU A 112 -18.63 -26.38 15.85
C GLU A 112 -18.61 -27.55 14.86
N GLY A 113 -19.40 -27.46 13.77
CA GLY A 113 -19.43 -28.46 12.70
C GLY A 113 -18.17 -28.51 11.83
N VAL A 114 -17.27 -27.53 11.95
CA VAL A 114 -15.97 -27.55 11.24
C VAL A 114 -15.13 -28.73 11.74
N LYS A 115 -14.58 -29.54 10.85
CA LYS A 115 -13.80 -30.74 11.18
C LYS A 115 -12.36 -30.64 10.66
N ASN A 116 -11.46 -31.23 11.41
CA ASN A 116 -10.09 -31.44 10.95
C ASN A 116 -9.99 -32.64 9.98
N ASN A 117 -8.81 -32.88 9.42
CA ASN A 117 -8.53 -34.00 8.50
C ASN A 117 -8.70 -35.39 9.13
N GLN A 118 -8.79 -35.49 10.45
CA GLN A 118 -9.08 -36.73 11.19
C GLN A 118 -10.58 -36.90 11.49
N GLY A 119 -11.43 -35.97 11.03
CA GLY A 119 -12.86 -35.98 11.26
C GLY A 119 -13.32 -35.46 12.62
N LYS A 120 -12.42 -34.89 13.42
CA LYS A 120 -12.73 -34.34 14.75
C LYS A 120 -13.35 -32.94 14.56
N ALA A 121 -14.49 -32.74 15.22
CA ALA A 121 -15.22 -31.47 15.22
C ALA A 121 -14.54 -30.41 16.11
N LEU A 122 -14.77 -29.15 15.77
CA LEU A 122 -14.29 -27.97 16.52
C LEU A 122 -14.89 -27.99 17.95
N GLY A 123 -14.07 -27.64 18.93
CA GLY A 123 -14.45 -27.71 20.36
C GLY A 123 -15.48 -26.67 20.82
N GLY A 124 -16.12 -25.96 19.93
CA GLY A 124 -17.18 -24.97 20.18
C GLY A 124 -17.30 -23.95 19.06
N SER A 125 -18.41 -23.22 19.05
CA SER A 125 -18.63 -22.13 18.09
C SER A 125 -17.95 -20.86 18.54
N HIS A 126 -17.44 -20.07 17.57
CA HIS A 126 -16.75 -18.79 17.82
C HIS A 126 -17.41 -17.67 17.03
N SER A 127 -17.43 -16.48 17.61
CA SER A 127 -17.88 -15.26 16.94
C SER A 127 -16.87 -14.15 17.17
N ILE A 128 -16.27 -13.67 16.09
CA ILE A 128 -15.22 -12.66 16.11
C ILE A 128 -15.70 -11.43 15.34
N SER A 129 -15.64 -10.28 15.98
CA SER A 129 -15.96 -9.01 15.31
C SER A 129 -14.67 -8.30 14.90
N PHE A 130 -14.62 -7.91 13.64
CA PHE A 130 -13.55 -7.07 13.11
C PHE A 130 -14.08 -5.65 12.97
N GLY A 131 -13.30 -4.67 13.39
CA GLY A 131 -13.56 -3.26 13.15
C GLY A 131 -13.48 -2.87 11.67
N GLU A 132 -13.63 -1.59 11.38
CA GLU A 132 -13.56 -1.06 10.00
C GLU A 132 -12.23 -1.43 9.33
N LEU A 133 -12.33 -1.87 8.07
CA LEU A 133 -11.16 -2.07 7.21
C LEU A 133 -10.84 -0.76 6.52
N ASN A 134 -10.20 0.12 7.25
CA ASN A 134 -9.70 1.35 6.65
C ASN A 134 -8.33 1.09 6.05
N LEU A 135 -8.28 0.98 4.73
CA LEU A 135 -7.02 0.94 4.03
C LEU A 135 -6.28 2.27 4.25
N LYS A 136 -5.01 2.19 4.62
CA LYS A 136 -4.18 3.39 4.83
C LYS A 136 -4.05 4.17 3.53
N PRO A 137 -3.98 5.50 3.59
CA PRO A 137 -3.75 6.33 2.40
C PRO A 137 -2.52 5.89 1.63
N GLN A 138 -2.70 5.58 0.35
CA GLN A 138 -1.62 5.10 -0.49
C GLN A 138 -1.87 5.42 -1.95
N VAL A 139 -0.80 5.64 -2.71
CA VAL A 139 -0.80 5.81 -4.16
C VAL A 139 0.25 4.91 -4.78
N GLU A 140 -0.07 4.31 -5.91
CA GLU A 140 0.83 3.43 -6.65
C GLU A 140 0.72 3.68 -8.14
N ILE A 141 1.85 3.69 -8.85
CA ILE A 141 1.87 3.73 -10.32
C ILE A 141 1.85 2.29 -10.83
N SER A 142 0.83 1.96 -11.62
CA SER A 142 0.58 0.57 -12.07
C SER A 142 1.56 0.10 -13.16
N SER A 143 2.26 1.02 -13.83
CA SER A 143 3.30 0.67 -14.81
C SER A 143 4.69 0.88 -14.19
N ALA A 144 5.44 -0.19 -14.03
CA ALA A 144 6.86 -0.11 -13.69
C ALA A 144 7.61 0.44 -14.91
N GLY A 145 7.70 1.72 -15.00
CA GLY A 145 8.46 2.55 -15.89
C GLY A 145 8.84 1.95 -17.22
N ALA A 146 8.84 2.66 -18.27
CA ALA A 146 9.76 2.37 -19.27
C ALA A 146 9.62 3.23 -20.52
N ILE A 147 9.63 2.60 -21.63
CA ILE A 147 9.60 3.20 -22.95
C ILE A 147 8.13 3.24 -23.33
N ILE A 148 7.54 4.43 -23.34
CA ILE A 148 6.21 4.61 -23.91
C ILE A 148 6.45 5.11 -25.33
N PRO A 149 5.89 4.45 -26.36
CA PRO A 149 5.98 4.93 -27.73
C PRO A 149 5.53 6.38 -27.78
N ASP A 150 6.19 7.19 -28.62
CA ASP A 150 5.79 8.55 -28.98
C ASP A 150 4.44 8.49 -29.72
N SER A 151 3.45 8.04 -29.02
CA SER A 151 2.06 8.01 -29.44
C SER A 151 1.35 9.19 -28.79
N LYS A 152 0.36 9.74 -29.46
CA LYS A 152 -0.45 10.86 -28.97
C LYS A 152 -1.10 10.63 -27.60
N ASN A 153 -0.89 9.46 -26.97
CA ASN A 153 -1.49 9.04 -25.72
C ASN A 153 -0.42 8.57 -24.74
N LEU A 154 0.32 9.49 -24.16
CA LEU A 154 1.25 9.21 -23.06
C LEU A 154 0.45 9.11 -21.76
N VAL A 155 -0.29 8.01 -21.58
CA VAL A 155 -1.15 7.79 -20.43
C VAL A 155 -0.43 6.94 -19.40
N ILE A 156 -0.35 7.45 -18.16
CA ILE A 156 0.24 6.74 -17.02
C ILE A 156 -0.90 6.27 -16.10
N PRO A 157 -1.13 4.96 -16.00
CA PRO A 157 -2.10 4.42 -15.06
C PRO A 157 -1.53 4.43 -13.65
N PHE A 158 -2.36 4.83 -12.69
CA PHE A 158 -2.07 4.75 -11.27
C PHE A 158 -3.30 4.33 -10.49
N ARG A 159 -3.11 3.89 -9.26
CA ARG A 159 -4.19 3.60 -8.33
C ARG A 159 -3.96 4.30 -7.00
N ALA A 160 -5.04 4.63 -6.33
CA ALA A 160 -5.00 5.28 -5.03
C ALA A 160 -6.10 4.73 -4.12
N VAL A 161 -5.88 4.82 -2.82
CA VAL A 161 -6.83 4.42 -1.79
C VAL A 161 -6.79 5.39 -0.62
N SER A 162 -7.94 5.64 -0.01
CA SER A 162 -8.14 6.56 1.13
C SER A 162 -7.58 7.96 0.91
N LEU A 163 -7.69 8.47 -0.33
CA LEU A 163 -7.20 9.78 -0.73
C LEU A 163 -8.24 10.55 -1.53
N TYR A 164 -8.47 11.82 -1.16
CA TYR A 164 -9.26 12.77 -1.93
C TYR A 164 -8.46 13.41 -3.07
N ALA A 165 -7.15 13.53 -2.92
CA ALA A 165 -6.29 14.16 -3.89
C ALA A 165 -4.87 13.59 -3.85
N VAL A 166 -4.10 13.81 -4.93
CA VAL A 166 -2.66 13.55 -5.01
C VAL A 166 -1.97 14.71 -5.72
N ASP A 167 -0.76 15.03 -5.31
CA ASP A 167 0.09 16.00 -5.99
C ASP A 167 0.89 15.30 -7.09
N LEU A 168 0.73 15.76 -8.32
CA LEU A 168 1.51 15.36 -9.48
C LEU A 168 2.66 16.35 -9.69
N ARG A 169 3.86 15.81 -9.89
CA ARG A 169 5.02 16.56 -10.39
C ARG A 169 5.65 15.82 -11.55
N VAL A 170 6.07 16.59 -12.56
CA VAL A 170 6.78 16.06 -13.72
C VAL A 170 8.11 16.79 -13.85
N ILE A 171 9.19 16.02 -13.79
CA ILE A 171 10.56 16.50 -13.98
C ILE A 171 11.04 16.02 -15.33
N ARG A 172 11.46 16.92 -16.19
CA ARG A 172 12.07 16.60 -17.49
C ARG A 172 13.58 16.50 -17.34
N ILE A 173 14.15 15.38 -17.73
CA ILE A 173 15.58 15.17 -17.94
C ILE A 173 15.82 15.42 -19.41
N PHE A 174 16.60 16.47 -19.73
CA PHE A 174 16.83 16.91 -21.10
C PHE A 174 17.59 15.87 -21.91
N GLU A 175 17.29 15.73 -23.18
CA GLU A 175 17.95 14.79 -24.10
C GLU A 175 19.49 14.82 -23.98
N ASN A 176 20.08 16.00 -23.98
CA ASN A 176 21.53 16.18 -23.85
C ASN A 176 22.11 15.68 -22.51
N ASN A 177 21.28 15.57 -21.49
CA ASN A 177 21.67 15.13 -20.15
C ASN A 177 21.36 13.65 -19.87
N VAL A 178 20.65 12.97 -20.78
CA VAL A 178 20.23 11.57 -20.58
C VAL A 178 21.44 10.64 -20.37
N LEU A 179 22.50 10.80 -21.15
CA LEU A 179 23.71 10.00 -21.00
C LEU A 179 24.37 10.22 -19.62
N MET A 180 24.46 11.47 -19.18
CA MET A 180 24.99 11.80 -17.86
C MET A 180 24.09 11.24 -16.74
N PHE A 181 22.79 11.39 -16.88
CA PHE A 181 21.82 10.83 -15.92
C PHE A 181 21.94 9.31 -15.81
N MET A 182 22.06 8.60 -16.92
CA MET A 182 22.14 7.14 -16.98
C MET A 182 23.46 6.58 -16.47
N GLN A 183 24.51 7.38 -16.29
CA GLN A 183 25.78 6.92 -15.70
C GLN A 183 25.62 6.52 -14.23
N ASN A 184 24.78 7.24 -13.49
CA ASN A 184 24.57 7.05 -12.04
C ASN A 184 23.15 6.58 -11.71
N ASN A 185 22.32 6.33 -12.73
CA ASN A 185 20.92 5.96 -12.57
C ASN A 185 20.54 4.79 -13.48
N SER A 186 19.58 4.00 -12.99
CA SER A 186 18.77 3.12 -13.83
C SER A 186 17.52 3.87 -14.30
N LEU A 187 16.72 3.25 -15.16
CA LEU A 187 15.43 3.80 -15.60
C LEU A 187 14.43 4.01 -14.44
N SER A 188 14.68 3.46 -13.26
CA SER A 188 13.84 3.63 -12.06
C SER A 188 14.42 4.61 -11.04
N SER A 189 15.70 4.99 -11.18
CA SER A 189 16.42 5.80 -10.21
C SER A 189 16.16 7.30 -10.35
N ALA A 190 16.58 8.06 -9.35
CA ALA A 190 16.32 9.50 -9.26
C ALA A 190 17.51 10.31 -8.71
N ASN A 191 18.72 9.77 -8.79
CA ASN A 191 19.89 10.46 -8.27
C ASN A 191 20.21 11.68 -9.13
N GLU A 192 20.64 12.76 -8.49
CA GLU A 192 21.13 13.98 -9.14
C GLU A 192 20.15 14.63 -10.16
N LEU A 193 18.83 14.52 -9.91
CA LEU A 193 17.81 15.07 -10.81
C LEU A 193 18.02 16.55 -11.11
N ARG A 194 18.47 17.37 -10.15
CA ARG A 194 18.69 18.81 -10.35
C ARG A 194 19.80 19.12 -11.33
N ARG A 195 20.79 18.24 -11.47
CA ARG A 195 21.89 18.41 -12.44
C ARG A 195 21.48 18.07 -13.85
N SER A 196 20.52 17.14 -14.00
CA SER A 196 20.16 16.59 -15.30
C SER A 196 18.82 17.05 -15.85
N GLY A 197 17.95 17.60 -14.99
CA GLY A 197 16.57 17.93 -15.36
C GLY A 197 16.03 19.20 -14.73
N ARG A 198 14.75 19.46 -14.99
CA ARG A 198 13.97 20.57 -14.44
C ARG A 198 12.55 20.12 -14.15
N LEU A 199 11.93 20.69 -13.11
CA LEU A 199 10.50 20.59 -12.89
C LEU A 199 9.77 21.35 -14.01
N VAL A 200 8.92 20.67 -14.77
CA VAL A 200 8.20 21.25 -15.91
C VAL A 200 6.69 21.32 -15.69
N TYR A 201 6.18 20.57 -14.70
CA TYR A 201 4.76 20.55 -14.39
C TYR A 201 4.49 20.18 -12.94
N LYS A 202 3.49 20.84 -12.34
CA LYS A 202 3.02 20.58 -10.97
C LYS A 202 1.51 20.81 -10.92
N LYS A 203 0.78 19.87 -10.36
CA LYS A 203 -0.69 19.97 -10.21
C LYS A 203 -1.21 19.07 -9.12
N THR A 204 -2.24 19.51 -8.41
CA THR A 204 -3.04 18.66 -7.52
C THR A 204 -4.17 18.02 -8.34
N LEU A 205 -4.21 16.69 -8.33
CA LEU A 205 -5.25 15.90 -8.99
C LEU A 205 -6.29 15.49 -7.95
N PHE A 206 -7.55 15.91 -8.15
CA PHE A 206 -8.65 15.55 -7.27
C PHE A 206 -9.27 14.22 -7.71
N LEU A 207 -9.27 13.25 -6.80
CA LEU A 207 -9.72 11.87 -7.04
C LEU A 207 -11.20 11.69 -6.72
N GLY A 208 -11.73 12.47 -5.77
CA GLY A 208 -13.10 12.38 -5.28
C GLY A 208 -14.16 13.08 -6.15
N LYS A 209 -13.83 13.50 -7.38
CA LYS A 209 -14.78 14.17 -8.29
C LYS A 209 -15.87 13.25 -8.83
N ASP A 210 -15.55 11.99 -9.01
CA ASP A 210 -16.49 10.99 -9.52
C ASP A 210 -17.21 10.33 -8.34
N PRO A 211 -18.50 10.62 -8.12
CA PRO A 211 -19.27 10.07 -7.01
C PRO A 211 -19.50 8.56 -7.12
N SER A 212 -19.20 7.94 -8.25
CA SER A 212 -19.28 6.50 -8.43
C SER A 212 -18.08 5.76 -7.83
N LYS A 213 -16.99 6.49 -7.52
CA LYS A 213 -15.76 5.92 -6.97
C LYS A 213 -15.79 5.87 -5.44
N ASP A 214 -15.41 4.73 -4.91
CA ASP A 214 -15.27 4.51 -3.47
C ASP A 214 -13.82 4.75 -3.05
N LEU A 215 -13.53 5.92 -2.51
CA LEU A 215 -12.17 6.30 -2.11
C LEU A 215 -11.57 5.39 -1.04
N HIS A 216 -12.37 4.61 -0.32
CA HIS A 216 -11.88 3.65 0.70
C HIS A 216 -11.39 2.33 0.11
N LYS A 217 -11.52 2.17 -1.22
CA LYS A 217 -10.96 1.06 -2.00
C LYS A 217 -9.85 1.52 -2.92
N TRP A 218 -9.09 0.55 -3.41
CA TRP A 218 -8.17 0.80 -4.51
C TRP A 218 -8.95 1.16 -5.77
N GLU A 219 -8.84 2.41 -6.19
CA GLU A 219 -9.45 2.93 -7.41
C GLU A 219 -8.38 3.24 -8.47
N ASN A 220 -8.71 2.95 -9.73
CA ASN A 220 -7.83 3.18 -10.86
C ASN A 220 -8.07 4.56 -11.47
N TYR A 221 -6.98 5.24 -11.78
CA TYR A 221 -6.91 6.56 -12.40
C TYR A 221 -5.88 6.58 -13.52
N SER A 222 -5.87 7.64 -14.30
CA SER A 222 -4.88 7.82 -15.35
C SER A 222 -4.48 9.29 -15.48
N ILE A 223 -3.22 9.51 -15.87
CA ILE A 223 -2.66 10.82 -16.18
C ILE A 223 -2.32 10.85 -17.66
N ASP A 224 -2.94 11.73 -18.42
CA ASP A 224 -2.56 12.00 -19.80
C ASP A 224 -1.46 13.07 -19.84
N LEU A 225 -0.22 12.63 -19.85
CA LEU A 225 0.94 13.54 -19.92
C LEU A 225 1.00 14.31 -21.24
N ALA A 226 0.51 13.73 -22.34
CA ALA A 226 0.55 14.39 -23.64
C ALA A 226 -0.27 15.69 -23.66
N GLY A 227 -1.38 15.71 -22.89
CA GLY A 227 -2.19 16.92 -22.73
C GLY A 227 -1.65 17.93 -21.72
N LEU A 228 -0.66 17.54 -20.89
CA LEU A 228 -0.16 18.37 -19.79
C LEU A 228 1.19 19.04 -20.07
N ILE A 229 2.04 18.40 -20.86
CA ILE A 229 3.41 18.87 -21.14
C ILE A 229 3.71 18.83 -22.62
N HIS A 230 4.61 19.73 -23.06
CA HIS A 230 5.21 19.62 -24.39
C HIS A 230 6.25 18.51 -24.39
N GLN A 231 6.04 17.49 -25.22
CA GLN A 231 6.94 16.36 -25.33
C GLN A 231 8.16 16.70 -26.19
N GLU A 232 9.35 16.41 -25.69
CA GLU A 232 10.60 16.50 -26.43
C GLU A 232 11.12 15.10 -26.72
N PRO A 233 11.36 14.73 -27.98
CA PRO A 233 11.92 13.45 -28.35
C PRO A 233 13.25 13.19 -27.64
N GLY A 234 13.45 12.00 -27.10
CA GLY A 234 14.68 11.61 -26.41
C GLY A 234 14.81 12.06 -24.96
N ALA A 235 13.91 12.91 -24.47
CA ALA A 235 13.89 13.30 -23.08
C ALA A 235 13.29 12.20 -22.19
N ILE A 236 13.72 12.14 -20.93
CA ILE A 236 13.10 11.29 -19.89
C ILE A 236 12.23 12.17 -19.00
N TYR A 237 11.02 11.72 -18.75
CA TYR A 237 10.08 12.37 -17.83
C TYR A 237 9.94 11.55 -16.56
N ARG A 238 10.36 12.12 -15.42
CA ARG A 238 10.08 11.53 -14.12
C ARG A 238 8.75 12.04 -13.59
N VAL A 239 7.80 11.13 -13.46
CA VAL A 239 6.48 11.39 -12.90
C VAL A 239 6.50 10.99 -11.43
N ILE A 240 6.07 11.90 -10.57
CA ILE A 240 6.03 11.73 -9.13
C ILE A 240 4.61 12.01 -8.65
N LEU A 241 4.03 11.05 -7.93
CA LEU A 241 2.78 11.21 -7.21
C LEU A 241 3.07 11.17 -5.72
N SER A 242 2.54 12.14 -4.98
CA SER A 242 2.65 12.24 -3.54
C SER A 242 1.35 12.72 -2.92
N PHE A 243 1.21 12.61 -1.62
CA PHE A 243 0.02 13.08 -0.91
C PHE A 243 0.37 13.63 0.47
N LYS A 244 -0.52 14.44 1.02
CA LYS A 244 -0.43 15.07 2.33
C LYS A 244 -1.53 14.56 3.24
N GLN A 245 -1.40 14.82 4.54
CA GLN A 245 -2.44 14.48 5.52
C GLN A 245 -3.79 15.10 5.18
N GLU A 246 -3.81 16.34 4.68
CA GLU A 246 -5.01 17.07 4.27
C GLU A 246 -5.82 16.36 3.16
N TYR A 247 -5.16 15.48 2.39
CA TYR A 247 -5.79 14.71 1.31
C TYR A 247 -6.35 13.37 1.77
N SER A 248 -6.15 13.02 3.04
CA SER A 248 -6.53 11.73 3.58
C SER A 248 -8.04 11.60 3.74
N ALA A 249 -8.59 10.51 3.25
CA ALA A 249 -9.95 10.05 3.53
C ALA A 249 -9.98 9.00 4.67
N TYR A 250 -8.83 8.73 5.31
CA TYR A 250 -8.73 7.76 6.38
C TYR A 250 -9.40 8.28 7.66
N PRO A 251 -10.31 7.51 8.28
CA PRO A 251 -11.01 7.96 9.48
C PRO A 251 -10.07 7.97 10.70
N CYS A 252 -9.92 9.12 11.32
CA CYS A 252 -9.10 9.32 12.50
C CYS A 252 -9.95 9.78 13.68
N GLY A 253 -10.19 8.89 14.65
CA GLY A 253 -10.88 9.22 15.90
C GLY A 253 -12.39 9.40 15.77
N SER A 254 -13.02 9.89 16.84
CA SER A 254 -14.47 10.16 16.93
C SER A 254 -14.89 11.52 16.36
N GLY A 255 -13.98 12.27 15.78
CA GLY A 255 -14.26 13.53 15.11
C GLY A 255 -14.55 13.30 13.63
N GLU A 256 -15.49 14.07 13.09
CA GLU A 256 -15.64 14.13 11.64
C GLU A 256 -14.28 14.50 11.03
N ASN A 257 -13.71 13.60 10.22
CA ASN A 257 -12.61 13.99 9.34
C ASN A 257 -13.08 15.26 8.62
N PRO A 258 -12.26 16.31 8.56
CA PRO A 258 -12.58 17.43 7.72
C PRO A 258 -12.76 16.88 6.32
N LYS A 259 -14.03 16.64 5.94
CA LYS A 259 -14.37 16.29 4.56
C LYS A 259 -13.87 17.49 3.78
N MET A 260 -12.82 17.27 3.02
CA MET A 260 -12.35 18.28 2.08
C MET A 260 -13.53 18.56 1.16
N GLN A 261 -14.26 19.64 1.44
CA GLN A 261 -15.39 20.04 0.61
C GLN A 261 -14.79 20.59 -0.67
N PHE A 262 -14.87 19.80 -1.71
CA PHE A 262 -14.51 20.21 -3.06
C PHE A 262 -15.61 21.14 -3.58
N SER A 263 -15.44 22.43 -3.36
CA SER A 263 -16.20 23.42 -4.11
C SER A 263 -15.47 23.71 -5.42
N GLU A 264 -16.21 24.08 -6.47
CA GLU A 264 -15.62 24.57 -7.72
C GLU A 264 -14.67 25.76 -7.48
N GLU A 265 -14.93 26.55 -6.44
CA GLU A 265 -14.06 27.62 -5.95
C GLU A 265 -12.72 27.08 -5.43
N THR A 266 -12.72 26.01 -4.63
CA THR A 266 -11.48 25.38 -4.13
C THR A 266 -10.67 24.80 -5.27
N GLU A 267 -11.30 24.23 -6.27
CA GLU A 267 -10.64 23.75 -7.49
C GLU A 267 -10.04 24.90 -8.29
N SER A 268 -10.78 25.99 -8.44
CA SER A 268 -10.32 27.20 -9.16
C SER A 268 -9.11 27.84 -8.47
N LEU A 269 -9.16 28.01 -7.14
CA LEU A 269 -8.06 28.56 -6.35
C LEU A 269 -6.83 27.65 -6.33
N THR A 270 -7.02 26.35 -6.31
CA THR A 270 -5.93 25.38 -6.35
C THR A 270 -5.34 25.28 -7.74
N LYS A 271 -6.15 25.37 -8.80
CA LYS A 271 -5.71 25.43 -10.19
C LYS A 271 -4.75 26.62 -10.44
N VAL A 272 -5.12 27.79 -9.98
CA VAL A 272 -4.31 29.03 -10.17
C VAL A 272 -2.97 28.95 -9.44
N LYS A 273 -2.92 28.27 -8.27
CA LYS A 273 -1.67 28.16 -7.49
C LYS A 273 -0.80 26.96 -7.85
N SER A 274 -1.37 25.89 -8.42
CA SER A 274 -0.63 24.65 -8.65
C SER A 274 -0.12 24.46 -10.08
N ASP A 275 -0.77 25.08 -11.05
CA ASP A 275 -0.43 24.89 -12.48
C ASP A 275 0.71 25.84 -12.93
N ILE A 276 1.06 26.83 -12.13
CA ILE A 276 2.19 27.74 -12.40
C ILE A 276 3.31 27.40 -11.43
N LEU A 277 4.51 27.13 -11.97
CA LEU A 277 5.71 27.00 -11.15
C LEU A 277 5.98 28.34 -10.47
N SER A 278 6.17 28.32 -9.16
CA SER A 278 6.53 29.52 -8.42
C SER A 278 8.00 29.84 -8.62
N GLU A 279 8.40 31.10 -8.42
CA GLU A 279 9.81 31.49 -8.39
C GLU A 279 10.59 30.67 -7.36
N GLU A 280 9.97 30.26 -6.25
CA GLU A 280 10.57 29.38 -5.24
C GLU A 280 10.82 27.97 -5.81
N ASP A 281 9.86 27.41 -6.58
CA ASP A 281 10.02 26.12 -7.24
C ASP A 281 11.19 26.15 -8.23
N GLU A 282 11.35 27.24 -8.98
CA GLU A 282 12.45 27.42 -9.95
C GLU A 282 13.78 27.63 -9.25
N ALA A 283 13.84 28.50 -8.23
CA ALA A 283 15.06 28.80 -7.48
C ALA A 283 15.68 27.55 -6.80
N VAL A 284 14.83 26.59 -6.42
CA VAL A 284 15.30 25.31 -5.90
C VAL A 284 16.13 24.54 -6.93
N TRP A 285 15.79 24.65 -8.22
CA TRP A 285 16.48 23.97 -9.32
C TRP A 285 17.74 24.69 -9.79
N ASP A 286 17.91 25.95 -9.44
CA ASP A 286 19.11 26.73 -9.74
C ASP A 286 20.26 26.49 -8.77
N LYS A 287 20.04 25.66 -7.74
CA LYS A 287 21.07 25.25 -6.76
C LYS A 287 21.51 23.80 -7.00
N PRO A 288 22.36 23.51 -7.99
CA PRO A 288 22.72 22.15 -8.38
C PRO A 288 23.48 21.36 -7.31
N GLU A 289 24.07 22.05 -6.33
CA GLU A 289 24.86 21.47 -5.25
C GLU A 289 24.01 20.82 -4.15
N THR A 290 22.73 21.17 -4.07
CA THR A 290 21.84 20.60 -3.06
C THR A 290 21.16 19.34 -3.57
N TYR A 291 21.25 18.26 -2.80
CA TYR A 291 20.48 17.05 -3.06
C TYR A 291 18.99 17.38 -3.15
N TYR A 292 18.38 17.03 -4.27
CA TYR A 292 16.93 17.05 -4.35
C TYR A 292 16.37 15.79 -3.71
N TYR A 293 16.10 15.91 -2.42
CA TYR A 293 15.33 14.90 -1.71
C TYR A 293 13.88 15.36 -1.64
N PHE A 294 13.04 14.73 -2.45
CA PHE A 294 11.62 14.98 -2.39
C PHE A 294 11.00 14.01 -1.38
N SER A 295 10.60 14.52 -0.23
CA SER A 295 9.97 13.75 0.86
C SER A 295 8.46 13.62 0.73
N GLY A 296 7.88 14.08 -0.39
CA GLY A 296 6.42 14.10 -0.59
C GLY A 296 5.72 15.30 0.05
N ASN A 297 6.28 15.87 1.10
CA ASN A 297 5.76 17.05 1.78
C ASN A 297 6.91 18.04 2.04
N GLU A 298 7.16 18.93 1.09
CA GLU A 298 8.26 19.92 1.16
C GLU A 298 8.08 20.94 2.30
N LYS A 299 6.86 21.12 2.77
CA LYS A 299 6.51 22.03 3.88
C LYS A 299 6.35 21.30 5.20
N ALA A 300 6.75 20.03 5.28
CA ALA A 300 6.63 19.27 6.51
C ALA A 300 7.52 19.85 7.62
N ASP A 301 6.94 20.05 8.77
CA ASP A 301 7.68 20.40 9.96
C ASP A 301 8.33 19.14 10.56
N TRP A 302 9.57 18.90 10.17
CA TRP A 302 10.36 17.75 10.62
C TRP A 302 10.59 17.70 12.12
N SER A 303 10.38 18.79 12.87
CA SER A 303 10.43 18.79 14.32
C SER A 303 9.31 17.95 14.95
N GLN A 304 8.24 17.74 14.23
CA GLN A 304 7.08 16.94 14.66
C GLN A 304 7.20 15.47 14.26
N TYR A 305 8.27 15.07 13.56
CA TYR A 305 8.43 13.68 13.11
C TYR A 305 8.68 12.75 14.30
N ARG A 306 7.84 11.72 14.40
CA ARG A 306 7.94 10.66 15.40
C ARG A 306 8.07 9.31 14.71
N TRP A 307 9.16 8.63 14.95
CA TRP A 307 9.46 7.34 14.32
C TRP A 307 8.43 6.25 14.66
N ASP A 308 7.96 6.22 15.88
CA ASP A 308 6.95 5.30 16.39
C ASP A 308 5.56 5.49 15.72
N GLU A 309 5.29 6.69 15.21
CA GLU A 309 4.04 7.07 14.56
C GLU A 309 4.09 7.05 13.02
N ARG A 310 5.20 6.63 12.42
CA ARG A 310 5.37 6.64 10.94
C ARG A 310 4.37 5.75 10.20
N ASP A 311 3.81 4.76 10.88
CA ASP A 311 2.82 3.83 10.32
C ASP A 311 1.37 4.15 10.72
N ASN A 312 1.16 5.25 11.46
CA ASN A 312 -0.14 5.75 11.89
C ASN A 312 -0.68 6.82 10.94
N PRO A 313 -1.71 6.53 10.10
CA PRO A 313 -2.28 7.50 9.16
C PRO A 313 -2.92 8.73 9.83
N CYS A 314 -3.14 8.68 11.13
CA CYS A 314 -3.69 9.79 11.89
C CYS A 314 -2.63 10.75 12.42
N HIS A 315 -1.35 10.41 12.26
CA HIS A 315 -0.24 11.24 12.68
C HIS A 315 0.50 11.85 11.47
N PRO A 316 0.97 13.10 11.53
CA PRO A 316 1.71 13.76 10.44
C PRO A 316 2.92 12.97 9.95
N SER A 317 3.61 12.24 10.84
CA SER A 317 4.80 11.42 10.52
C SER A 317 4.55 10.38 9.43
N TYR A 318 3.32 9.88 9.29
CA TYR A 318 2.94 8.96 8.22
C TYR A 318 3.18 9.55 6.83
N TYR A 319 2.90 10.84 6.66
CA TYR A 319 2.97 11.55 5.39
C TYR A 319 4.35 12.15 5.09
N MET A 320 5.32 11.95 5.99
CA MET A 320 6.67 12.49 5.85
C MET A 320 7.68 11.47 5.30
N THR A 321 7.27 10.22 5.11
CA THR A 321 8.16 9.15 4.68
C THR A 321 8.19 8.99 3.17
N SER A 322 9.35 8.63 2.62
CA SER A 322 9.56 8.49 1.16
C SER A 322 8.82 7.32 0.53
N ASP A 323 8.41 6.33 1.32
CA ASP A 323 7.61 5.19 0.88
C ASP A 323 6.13 5.51 0.61
N ARG A 324 5.73 6.77 0.86
CA ARG A 324 4.40 7.31 0.51
C ARG A 324 4.38 8.02 -0.86
N ILE A 325 5.46 7.90 -1.61
CA ILE A 325 5.64 8.50 -2.93
C ILE A 325 5.65 7.39 -3.97
N ALA A 326 4.85 7.54 -5.02
CA ALA A 326 4.95 6.71 -6.21
C ALA A 326 5.65 7.50 -7.32
N ALA A 327 6.66 6.91 -7.95
CA ALA A 327 7.37 7.56 -9.02
C ALA A 327 7.82 6.59 -10.11
N CYS A 328 7.80 7.04 -11.36
CA CYS A 328 8.34 6.31 -12.50
C CYS A 328 9.07 7.25 -13.45
N ASN A 329 10.02 6.72 -14.20
CA ASN A 329 10.67 7.40 -15.31
C ASN A 329 10.07 6.90 -16.62
N VAL A 330 9.72 7.83 -17.50
CA VAL A 330 9.12 7.55 -18.81
C VAL A 330 10.02 8.13 -19.88
N LEU A 331 10.50 7.30 -20.79
CA LEU A 331 11.22 7.72 -21.98
C LEU A 331 10.23 7.85 -23.14
N ALA A 332 10.04 9.06 -23.63
CA ALA A 332 9.29 9.30 -24.86
C ALA A 332 10.17 8.93 -26.06
N SER A 333 9.96 7.75 -26.65
CA SER A 333 10.78 7.26 -27.77
C SER A 333 9.96 6.43 -28.74
N ASN A 334 10.21 6.64 -30.04
CA ASN A 334 9.66 5.82 -31.13
C ASN A 334 10.46 4.52 -31.33
N ILE A 335 11.51 4.31 -30.58
CA ILE A 335 12.37 3.13 -30.68
C ILE A 335 12.00 2.17 -29.58
N GLY A 336 11.46 1.00 -29.94
CA GLY A 336 11.21 -0.12 -29.04
C GLY A 336 12.09 -1.30 -29.40
N MET A 337 12.79 -1.88 -28.44
CA MET A 337 13.52 -3.13 -28.60
C MET A 337 12.92 -4.20 -27.69
N ILE A 338 12.51 -5.34 -28.26
CA ILE A 338 12.06 -6.50 -27.51
C ILE A 338 13.15 -7.58 -27.60
N VAL A 339 13.78 -7.86 -26.47
CA VAL A 339 14.75 -8.95 -26.35
C VAL A 339 14.08 -10.13 -25.67
N LYS A 340 13.99 -11.27 -26.36
CA LYS A 340 13.50 -12.53 -25.80
C LYS A 340 14.67 -13.49 -25.65
N ARG A 341 14.88 -13.97 -24.43
CA ARG A 341 15.85 -15.03 -24.14
C ARG A 341 15.14 -16.38 -24.28
N ASN A 342 15.73 -17.28 -25.07
CA ASN A 342 15.20 -18.63 -25.18
C ASN A 342 15.67 -19.50 -23.99
N SER A 343 15.12 -20.71 -23.87
CA SER A 343 15.47 -21.68 -22.84
C SER A 343 16.95 -22.12 -22.83
N MET A 344 17.70 -21.86 -23.92
CA MET A 344 19.14 -22.17 -24.05
C MET A 344 20.03 -20.95 -23.77
N ASN A 345 19.54 -19.89 -23.19
CA ASN A 345 20.27 -18.65 -22.89
C ASN A 345 20.89 -17.95 -24.12
N LYS A 346 20.40 -18.20 -25.30
CA LYS A 346 20.82 -17.52 -26.55
C LYS A 346 19.87 -16.32 -26.80
N LEU A 347 20.44 -15.18 -27.15
CA LEU A 347 19.73 -13.99 -27.61
C LEU A 347 19.28 -14.18 -29.06
#